data_718c59324f3a7da36802e7f7cdfabc0e
#
_entry.id   718c59324f3a7da36802e7f7cdfabc0e
#
_cell.length_a   1.000
_cell.length_b   1.000
_cell.length_c   1.000
_cell.angle_alpha   90.00
_cell.angle_beta   90.00
_cell.angle_gamma   90.00
#
_symmetry.space_group_name_H-M   'P 1'
#
loop_
_entity.id
_entity.type
_entity.pdbx_description
1 polymer ?
#
loop_
_entity_poly.entity_id
_entity_poly.type
_entity_poly.pdbx_seq_one_letter_code
_entity_poly.pdbx_strand_id
1 'polypeptide(L)'
;MSSNAETTPPALEAQKISRLYRSSGRGVSDVSLSVAPGEVFGLVGPNGSGKSTLLRVLSTAIAPDSGGLRVGGVDGLAEKRKVRASMGLMVDRPTHYDDLTGRANAYFFARAYGMERTKAEGALAELFDYFDLAEYADDKVKTYSYGMGKKLALIEALAHGPEVLLLDEPSLGLDYTSQLAYQSRIRDLADEGVAILLASNQVDEVESLCDRTAFLHRGRVVAGGTPEDLISRVEGVRRIVATLRNPVECGSMAEVGGVGRVVPEGRDLIFHCEERPGIVADVVGGIVRSGGDIVNLSVERPNLEDVFVELTGEALRDEV
;
A
#
# COMPACT_ATOMS: atom_id res chain seq x y z
N MET A 1 9.26 36.81 14.70
CA MET A 1 7.99 36.79 13.92
C MET A 1 7.84 35.36 13.45
N SER A 2 7.09 34.56 14.23
CA SER A 2 6.81 33.16 13.87
C SER A 2 5.74 33.17 12.78
N SER A 3 6.11 32.74 11.57
CA SER A 3 5.13 32.50 10.51
C SER A 3 4.25 31.32 10.95
N ASN A 4 3.01 31.59 11.31
CA ASN A 4 1.97 30.57 11.29
C ASN A 4 1.86 30.10 9.82
N ALA A 5 2.48 29.00 9.49
CA ALA A 5 2.09 28.25 8.32
C ALA A 5 0.64 27.82 8.57
N GLU A 6 -0.31 28.39 7.85
CA GLU A 6 -1.69 27.89 7.78
C GLU A 6 -1.59 26.45 7.29
N THR A 7 -1.67 25.49 8.21
CA THR A 7 -1.72 24.08 7.85
C THR A 7 -3.06 23.85 7.16
N THR A 8 -3.01 23.58 5.86
CA THR A 8 -4.20 23.17 5.09
C THR A 8 -4.87 22.00 5.83
N PRO A 9 -6.18 22.07 6.11
CA PRO A 9 -6.85 20.98 6.80
C PRO A 9 -6.73 19.68 6.01
N PRO A 10 -6.59 18.51 6.68
CA PRO A 10 -6.47 17.24 6.01
C PRO A 10 -7.72 16.95 5.18
N ALA A 11 -7.50 16.33 3.99
CA ALA A 11 -8.59 15.85 3.14
C ALA A 11 -9.30 14.65 3.77
N LEU A 12 -8.53 13.79 4.47
CA LEU A 12 -9.04 12.65 5.23
C LEU A 12 -8.45 12.67 6.64
N GLU A 13 -9.31 12.52 7.66
CA GLU A 13 -8.89 12.42 9.06
C GLU A 13 -9.66 11.32 9.76
N ALA A 14 -8.93 10.35 10.31
CA ALA A 14 -9.45 9.29 11.18
C ALA A 14 -8.94 9.50 12.60
N GLN A 15 -9.84 9.48 13.58
CA GLN A 15 -9.52 9.68 14.98
C GLN A 15 -9.97 8.49 15.80
N LYS A 16 -9.02 7.71 16.35
CA LYS A 16 -9.25 6.57 17.26
C LYS A 16 -10.28 5.57 16.72
N ILE A 17 -10.22 5.30 15.41
CA ILE A 17 -11.11 4.34 14.76
C ILE A 17 -10.86 2.94 15.33
N SER A 18 -11.95 2.31 15.80
CA SER A 18 -11.95 0.91 16.19
C SER A 18 -13.09 0.17 15.48
N ARG A 19 -12.77 -1.00 14.97
CA ARG A 19 -13.76 -1.95 14.40
C ARG A 19 -13.26 -3.37 14.55
N LEU A 20 -13.93 -4.15 15.39
CA LEU A 20 -13.61 -5.55 15.66
C LEU A 20 -14.74 -6.48 15.17
N TYR A 21 -14.39 -7.52 14.47
CA TYR A 21 -15.36 -8.56 14.07
C TYR A 21 -15.58 -9.54 15.23
N ARG A 22 -16.80 -9.62 15.73
CA ARG A 22 -17.17 -10.44 16.90
C ARG A 22 -16.80 -11.93 16.75
N SER A 23 -16.85 -12.45 15.51
CA SER A 23 -16.57 -13.85 15.20
C SER A 23 -15.10 -14.24 15.30
N SER A 24 -14.19 -13.30 15.01
CA SER A 24 -12.75 -13.57 14.92
C SER A 24 -11.91 -12.76 15.91
N GLY A 25 -12.46 -11.72 16.52
CA GLY A 25 -11.73 -10.74 17.32
C GLY A 25 -10.74 -9.89 16.50
N ARG A 26 -10.68 -10.08 15.18
CA ARG A 26 -9.80 -9.34 14.28
C ARG A 26 -10.43 -8.02 13.85
N GLY A 27 -9.63 -7.10 13.36
CA GLY A 27 -10.07 -5.79 12.88
C GLY A 27 -9.03 -4.72 13.18
N VAL A 28 -9.49 -3.51 13.52
CA VAL A 28 -8.63 -2.37 13.89
C VAL A 28 -9.04 -1.79 15.23
N SER A 29 -8.08 -1.26 15.98
CA SER A 29 -8.27 -0.72 17.32
C SER A 29 -7.46 0.56 17.52
N ASP A 30 -8.14 1.65 17.85
CA ASP A 30 -7.56 2.95 18.20
C ASP A 30 -6.64 3.53 17.11
N VAL A 31 -7.05 3.39 15.83
CA VAL A 31 -6.28 3.86 14.69
C VAL A 31 -6.57 5.34 14.44
N SER A 32 -5.51 6.15 14.41
CA SER A 32 -5.57 7.57 14.04
C SER A 32 -4.59 7.83 12.91
N LEU A 33 -5.05 8.49 11.84
CA LEU A 33 -4.24 8.94 10.72
C LEU A 33 -4.88 10.15 10.04
N SER A 34 -4.09 10.87 9.27
CA SER A 34 -4.55 11.98 8.43
C SER A 34 -3.82 11.96 7.09
N VAL A 35 -4.53 12.34 6.03
CA VAL A 35 -3.98 12.48 4.67
C VAL A 35 -4.28 13.89 4.20
N ALA A 36 -3.24 14.62 3.80
CA ALA A 36 -3.36 15.98 3.26
C ALA A 36 -3.83 15.95 1.79
N PRO A 37 -4.41 17.05 1.27
CA PRO A 37 -4.62 17.17 -0.17
C PRO A 37 -3.30 17.01 -0.94
N GLY A 38 -3.29 16.21 -2.00
CA GLY A 38 -2.09 15.94 -2.80
C GLY A 38 -1.06 15.00 -2.15
N GLU A 39 -1.36 14.42 -1.00
CA GLU A 39 -0.49 13.47 -0.33
C GLU A 39 -0.81 12.03 -0.75
N VAL A 40 0.23 11.24 -1.00
CA VAL A 40 0.14 9.77 -1.08
C VAL A 40 0.57 9.18 0.26
N PHE A 41 -0.40 8.67 1.03
CA PHE A 41 -0.18 8.07 2.33
C PHE A 41 -0.21 6.54 2.24
N GLY A 42 0.87 5.88 2.63
CA GLY A 42 1.00 4.42 2.66
C GLY A 42 0.49 3.81 3.97
N LEU A 43 -0.38 2.81 3.88
CA LEU A 43 -0.75 1.95 5.01
C LEU A 43 -0.16 0.57 4.79
N VAL A 44 0.93 0.26 5.49
CA VAL A 44 1.74 -0.95 5.29
C VAL A 44 1.45 -1.98 6.37
N GLY A 45 1.40 -3.24 6.00
CA GLY A 45 1.27 -4.31 6.98
C GLY A 45 1.00 -5.67 6.33
N PRO A 46 1.24 -6.78 7.05
CA PRO A 46 1.01 -8.12 6.54
C PRO A 46 -0.48 -8.40 6.30
N ASN A 47 -0.75 -9.52 5.64
CA ASN A 47 -2.11 -10.00 5.45
C ASN A 47 -2.79 -10.21 6.82
N GLY A 48 -4.05 -9.75 6.93
CA GLY A 48 -4.81 -9.82 8.17
C GLY A 48 -4.44 -8.75 9.23
N SER A 49 -3.52 -7.81 8.95
CA SER A 49 -3.21 -6.71 9.87
C SER A 49 -4.35 -5.72 10.11
N GLY A 50 -5.36 -5.70 9.22
CA GLY A 50 -6.53 -4.83 9.33
C GLY A 50 -6.67 -3.76 8.25
N LYS A 51 -5.77 -3.68 7.25
CA LYS A 51 -5.77 -2.67 6.17
C LYS A 51 -7.13 -2.54 5.49
N SER A 52 -7.63 -3.63 4.91
CA SER A 52 -8.94 -3.62 4.21
C SER A 52 -10.11 -3.32 5.16
N THR A 53 -10.01 -3.67 6.45
CA THR A 53 -11.03 -3.30 7.45
C THR A 53 -11.03 -1.80 7.67
N LEU A 54 -9.85 -1.19 7.81
CA LEU A 54 -9.72 0.26 7.96
C LEU A 54 -10.26 0.99 6.72
N LEU A 55 -9.86 0.58 5.51
CA LEU A 55 -10.37 1.17 4.26
C LEU A 55 -11.90 1.08 4.15
N ARG A 56 -12.51 -0.05 4.55
CA ARG A 56 -13.99 -0.18 4.58
C ARG A 56 -14.64 0.77 5.59
N VAL A 57 -14.00 1.05 6.72
CA VAL A 57 -14.51 2.05 7.68
C VAL A 57 -14.35 3.45 7.11
N LEU A 58 -13.18 3.80 6.56
CA LEU A 58 -12.89 5.11 5.99
C LEU A 58 -13.80 5.43 4.81
N SER A 59 -14.09 4.43 3.94
CA SER A 59 -15.08 4.58 2.85
C SER A 59 -16.53 4.58 3.33
N THR A 60 -16.77 4.50 4.63
CA THR A 60 -18.10 4.37 5.25
C THR A 60 -18.90 3.13 4.81
N ALA A 61 -18.25 2.14 4.17
CA ALA A 61 -18.90 0.88 3.78
C ALA A 61 -19.35 0.08 5.00
N ILE A 62 -18.58 0.13 6.10
CA ILE A 62 -18.97 -0.41 7.41
C ILE A 62 -18.86 0.68 8.48
N ALA A 63 -19.68 0.60 9.51
CA ALA A 63 -19.60 1.52 10.65
C ALA A 63 -18.45 1.10 11.58
N PRO A 64 -17.69 2.04 12.17
CA PRO A 64 -16.78 1.73 13.26
C PRO A 64 -17.55 1.41 14.54
N ASP A 65 -16.90 0.72 15.48
CA ASP A 65 -17.44 0.52 16.84
C ASP A 65 -17.23 1.77 17.70
N SER A 66 -16.13 2.53 17.43
CA SER A 66 -15.83 3.82 18.05
C SER A 66 -14.87 4.66 17.17
N GLY A 67 -14.71 5.93 17.52
CA GLY A 67 -13.84 6.88 16.84
C GLY A 67 -14.61 7.80 15.91
N GLY A 68 -13.88 8.70 15.24
CA GLY A 68 -14.41 9.73 14.34
C GLY A 68 -13.75 9.68 12.96
N LEU A 69 -14.50 10.10 11.94
CA LEU A 69 -14.02 10.23 10.56
C LEU A 69 -14.43 11.60 10.03
N ARG A 70 -13.48 12.33 9.42
CA ARG A 70 -13.73 13.54 8.66
C ARG A 70 -13.15 13.43 7.26
N VAL A 71 -13.89 13.94 6.27
CA VAL A 71 -13.45 14.00 4.88
C VAL A 71 -13.80 15.38 4.35
N GLY A 72 -12.80 16.16 3.90
CA GLY A 72 -12.99 17.56 3.53
C GLY A 72 -13.64 18.38 4.64
N GLY A 73 -13.34 18.08 5.92
CA GLY A 73 -13.95 18.72 7.09
C GLY A 73 -15.38 18.23 7.44
N VAL A 74 -15.99 17.40 6.61
CA VAL A 74 -17.34 16.83 6.81
C VAL A 74 -17.29 15.62 7.74
N ASP A 75 -18.24 15.50 8.69
CA ASP A 75 -18.38 14.32 9.53
C ASP A 75 -18.82 13.11 8.70
N GLY A 76 -17.88 12.16 8.50
CA GLY A 76 -18.11 10.99 7.65
C GLY A 76 -19.08 9.96 8.23
N LEU A 77 -19.33 9.99 9.52
CA LEU A 77 -20.29 9.06 10.16
C LEU A 77 -21.71 9.59 10.14
N ALA A 78 -21.87 10.92 10.23
CA ALA A 78 -23.17 11.59 10.17
C ALA A 78 -23.63 11.82 8.72
N GLU A 79 -22.72 12.26 7.82
CA GLU A 79 -23.04 12.66 6.45
C GLU A 79 -22.46 11.68 5.39
N LYS A 80 -22.66 10.38 5.60
CA LYS A 80 -22.07 9.29 4.76
C LYS A 80 -22.25 9.49 3.26
N ARG A 81 -23.43 9.97 2.83
CA ARG A 81 -23.71 10.16 1.40
C ARG A 81 -22.85 11.27 0.79
N LYS A 82 -22.67 12.37 1.54
CA LYS A 82 -21.86 13.50 1.10
C LYS A 82 -20.37 13.09 1.02
N VAL A 83 -19.89 12.40 2.03
CA VAL A 83 -18.50 11.91 2.07
C VAL A 83 -18.23 10.89 0.96
N ARG A 84 -19.14 9.96 0.71
CA ARG A 84 -18.96 9.00 -0.42
C ARG A 84 -18.90 9.69 -1.77
N ALA A 85 -19.58 10.82 -1.95
CA ALA A 85 -19.54 11.57 -3.21
C ALA A 85 -18.18 12.23 -3.47
N SER A 86 -17.34 12.44 -2.43
CA SER A 86 -15.99 12.99 -2.54
C SER A 86 -14.89 11.92 -2.45
N MET A 87 -15.25 10.62 -2.39
CA MET A 87 -14.30 9.52 -2.21
C MET A 87 -14.40 8.48 -3.31
N GLY A 88 -13.27 8.08 -3.87
CA GLY A 88 -13.12 6.88 -4.69
C GLY A 88 -12.59 5.72 -3.86
N LEU A 89 -13.04 4.51 -4.16
CA LEU A 89 -12.55 3.29 -3.53
C LEU A 89 -12.23 2.23 -4.58
N MET A 90 -10.99 1.76 -4.58
CA MET A 90 -10.59 0.56 -5.31
C MET A 90 -10.28 -0.53 -4.28
N VAL A 91 -10.96 -1.66 -4.40
CA VAL A 91 -10.74 -2.84 -3.55
C VAL A 91 -9.74 -3.80 -4.19
N ASP A 92 -9.06 -4.63 -3.38
CA ASP A 92 -8.07 -5.62 -3.85
C ASP A 92 -8.61 -6.49 -5.00
N ARG A 93 -9.83 -7.01 -4.83
CA ARG A 93 -10.50 -7.83 -5.85
C ARG A 93 -11.74 -7.09 -6.36
N PRO A 94 -11.60 -6.22 -7.35
CA PRO A 94 -12.74 -5.53 -7.92
C PRO A 94 -13.69 -6.53 -8.57
N THR A 95 -14.99 -6.29 -8.41
CA THR A 95 -16.04 -7.14 -9.01
C THR A 95 -16.72 -6.32 -10.09
N HIS A 96 -16.44 -6.67 -11.33
CA HIS A 96 -17.09 -6.08 -12.49
C HIS A 96 -18.26 -6.93 -12.97
N TYR A 97 -19.11 -6.33 -13.78
CA TYR A 97 -20.16 -7.06 -14.52
C TYR A 97 -19.53 -7.63 -15.80
N ASP A 98 -19.15 -8.89 -15.77
CA ASP A 98 -18.35 -9.57 -16.81
C ASP A 98 -18.97 -9.52 -18.21
N ASP A 99 -20.30 -9.55 -18.31
CA ASP A 99 -21.03 -9.50 -19.58
C ASP A 99 -21.27 -8.08 -20.12
N LEU A 100 -20.97 -7.06 -19.32
CA LEU A 100 -20.98 -5.66 -19.76
C LEU A 100 -19.61 -5.28 -20.34
N THR A 101 -19.59 -4.21 -21.15
CA THR A 101 -18.35 -3.59 -21.62
C THR A 101 -17.67 -2.81 -20.50
N GLY A 102 -16.37 -2.51 -20.64
CA GLY A 102 -15.65 -1.65 -19.70
C GLY A 102 -16.34 -0.29 -19.55
N ARG A 103 -16.72 0.33 -20.67
CA ARG A 103 -17.48 1.59 -20.68
C ARG A 103 -18.81 1.49 -19.93
N ALA A 104 -19.55 0.39 -20.14
CA ALA A 104 -20.83 0.21 -19.46
C ALA A 104 -20.67 0.01 -17.95
N ASN A 105 -19.63 -0.71 -17.52
CA ASN A 105 -19.27 -0.85 -16.10
C ASN A 105 -18.96 0.52 -15.49
N ALA A 106 -17.98 1.25 -16.04
CA ALA A 106 -17.59 2.55 -15.53
C ALA A 106 -18.76 3.57 -15.54
N TYR A 107 -19.58 3.56 -16.60
CA TYR A 107 -20.78 4.39 -16.67
C TYR A 107 -21.78 4.06 -15.57
N PHE A 108 -21.99 2.77 -15.26
CA PHE A 108 -22.85 2.36 -14.15
C PHE A 108 -22.40 2.98 -12.82
N PHE A 109 -21.09 2.93 -12.49
CA PHE A 109 -20.57 3.52 -11.27
C PHE A 109 -20.66 5.05 -11.28
N ALA A 110 -20.30 5.72 -12.38
CA ALA A 110 -20.45 7.18 -12.50
C ALA A 110 -21.90 7.62 -12.23
N ARG A 111 -22.89 6.89 -12.78
CA ARG A 111 -24.31 7.14 -12.55
C ARG A 111 -24.76 6.84 -11.12
N ALA A 112 -24.17 5.81 -10.48
CA ALA A 112 -24.44 5.48 -9.08
C ALA A 112 -23.99 6.59 -8.12
N TYR A 113 -22.89 7.29 -8.47
CA TYR A 113 -22.43 8.49 -7.77
C TYR A 113 -23.25 9.75 -8.10
N GLY A 114 -24.24 9.66 -9.00
CA GLY A 114 -25.18 10.75 -9.31
C GLY A 114 -24.72 11.68 -10.43
N MET A 115 -23.67 11.34 -11.18
CA MET A 115 -23.25 12.15 -12.32
C MET A 115 -24.33 12.25 -13.39
N GLU A 116 -24.48 13.42 -14.00
CA GLU A 116 -25.31 13.59 -15.18
C GLU A 116 -24.71 12.82 -16.38
N ARG A 117 -25.58 12.38 -17.29
CA ARG A 117 -25.20 11.54 -18.42
C ARG A 117 -24.05 12.11 -19.23
N THR A 118 -24.19 13.35 -19.71
CA THR A 118 -23.20 14.00 -20.56
C THR A 118 -21.86 14.21 -19.87
N LYS A 119 -21.88 14.56 -18.58
CA LYS A 119 -20.66 14.70 -17.77
C LYS A 119 -19.97 13.37 -17.55
N ALA A 120 -20.74 12.30 -17.28
CA ALA A 120 -20.17 10.96 -17.10
C ALA A 120 -19.52 10.45 -18.41
N GLU A 121 -20.19 10.64 -19.57
CA GLU A 121 -19.64 10.23 -20.87
C GLU A 121 -18.33 10.96 -21.18
N GLY A 122 -18.23 12.27 -20.93
CA GLY A 122 -16.99 13.05 -21.12
C GLY A 122 -15.87 12.62 -20.21
N ALA A 123 -16.11 12.58 -18.88
CA ALA A 123 -15.10 12.19 -17.90
C ALA A 123 -14.59 10.77 -18.13
N LEU A 124 -15.47 9.84 -18.50
CA LEU A 124 -15.07 8.46 -18.79
C LEU A 124 -14.21 8.36 -20.06
N ALA A 125 -14.51 9.14 -21.12
CA ALA A 125 -13.67 9.16 -22.30
C ALA A 125 -12.23 9.58 -21.96
N GLU A 126 -12.07 10.66 -21.20
CA GLU A 126 -10.77 11.14 -20.71
C GLU A 126 -10.04 10.10 -19.84
N LEU A 127 -10.75 9.45 -18.91
CA LEU A 127 -10.16 8.43 -18.03
C LEU A 127 -9.76 7.16 -18.82
N PHE A 128 -10.55 6.70 -19.78
CA PHE A 128 -10.18 5.56 -20.61
C PHE A 128 -8.93 5.84 -21.45
N ASP A 129 -8.77 7.06 -21.98
CA ASP A 129 -7.55 7.50 -22.66
C ASP A 129 -6.37 7.59 -21.66
N TYR A 130 -6.58 8.22 -20.51
CA TYR A 130 -5.57 8.40 -19.49
C TYR A 130 -4.95 7.09 -18.98
N PHE A 131 -5.78 6.03 -18.86
CA PHE A 131 -5.32 4.72 -18.41
C PHE A 131 -4.96 3.76 -19.56
N ASP A 132 -4.84 4.22 -20.81
CA ASP A 132 -4.54 3.40 -21.99
C ASP A 132 -5.50 2.21 -22.12
N LEU A 133 -6.79 2.46 -21.95
CA LEU A 133 -7.85 1.45 -22.04
C LEU A 133 -8.93 1.80 -23.08
N ALA A 134 -8.75 2.90 -23.84
CA ALA A 134 -9.75 3.43 -24.77
C ALA A 134 -10.11 2.45 -25.89
N GLU A 135 -9.12 1.75 -26.47
CA GLU A 135 -9.33 0.77 -27.55
C GLU A 135 -10.17 -0.43 -27.10
N TYR A 136 -10.13 -0.75 -25.80
CA TYR A 136 -10.84 -1.90 -25.20
C TYR A 136 -12.12 -1.49 -24.47
N ALA A 137 -12.46 -0.19 -24.45
CA ALA A 137 -13.58 0.32 -23.65
C ALA A 137 -14.92 -0.34 -23.99
N ASP A 138 -15.12 -0.74 -25.25
CA ASP A 138 -16.35 -1.36 -25.75
C ASP A 138 -16.28 -2.90 -25.81
N ASP A 139 -15.16 -3.50 -25.35
CA ASP A 139 -15.04 -4.95 -25.18
C ASP A 139 -15.66 -5.38 -23.85
N LYS A 140 -16.14 -6.63 -23.81
CA LYS A 140 -16.70 -7.22 -22.56
C LYS A 140 -15.60 -7.46 -21.54
N VAL A 141 -15.87 -7.10 -20.27
CA VAL A 141 -14.88 -7.20 -19.18
C VAL A 141 -14.37 -8.62 -18.97
N LYS A 142 -15.15 -9.65 -19.25
CA LYS A 142 -14.69 -11.06 -19.21
C LYS A 142 -13.51 -11.36 -20.15
N THR A 143 -13.23 -10.50 -21.12
CA THR A 143 -12.07 -10.64 -22.02
C THR A 143 -10.86 -9.84 -21.56
N TYR A 144 -10.99 -9.06 -20.50
CA TYR A 144 -9.91 -8.23 -19.97
C TYR A 144 -8.83 -9.08 -19.32
N SER A 145 -7.58 -8.67 -19.49
CA SER A 145 -6.49 -9.16 -18.64
C SER A 145 -6.67 -8.67 -17.20
N TYR A 146 -5.95 -9.28 -16.26
CA TYR A 146 -5.98 -8.85 -14.86
C TYR A 146 -5.61 -7.36 -14.72
N GLY A 147 -4.56 -6.91 -15.40
CA GLY A 147 -4.15 -5.51 -15.41
C GLY A 147 -5.21 -4.57 -16.00
N MET A 148 -5.88 -4.97 -17.08
CA MET A 148 -7.00 -4.18 -17.63
C MET A 148 -8.15 -4.07 -16.63
N GLY A 149 -8.46 -5.13 -15.89
CA GLY A 149 -9.45 -5.11 -14.81
C GLY A 149 -9.08 -4.13 -13.69
N LYS A 150 -7.80 -4.09 -13.28
CA LYS A 150 -7.30 -3.12 -12.30
C LYS A 150 -7.39 -1.67 -12.81
N LYS A 151 -7.03 -1.41 -14.08
CA LYS A 151 -7.20 -0.09 -14.71
C LYS A 151 -8.68 0.33 -14.73
N LEU A 152 -9.58 -0.59 -15.09
CA LEU A 152 -11.02 -0.32 -15.07
C LEU A 152 -11.51 0.03 -13.65
N ALA A 153 -11.04 -0.68 -12.62
CA ALA A 153 -11.40 -0.37 -11.24
C ALA A 153 -10.94 1.03 -10.79
N LEU A 154 -9.77 1.49 -11.26
CA LEU A 154 -9.32 2.87 -11.05
C LEU A 154 -10.22 3.87 -11.79
N ILE A 155 -10.57 3.62 -13.05
CA ILE A 155 -11.51 4.45 -13.82
C ILE A 155 -12.85 4.57 -13.07
N GLU A 156 -13.38 3.47 -12.56
CA GLU A 156 -14.63 3.45 -11.79
C GLU A 156 -14.52 4.27 -10.49
N ALA A 157 -13.39 4.17 -9.78
CA ALA A 157 -13.14 4.91 -8.56
C ALA A 157 -12.96 6.42 -8.80
N LEU A 158 -12.44 6.80 -9.97
CA LEU A 158 -12.15 8.20 -10.34
C LEU A 158 -13.27 8.89 -11.12
N ALA A 159 -14.23 8.13 -11.66
CA ALA A 159 -15.23 8.63 -12.62
C ALA A 159 -15.98 9.88 -12.15
N HIS A 160 -16.20 10.03 -10.86
CA HIS A 160 -16.96 11.15 -10.27
C HIS A 160 -16.09 12.30 -9.75
N GLY A 161 -14.75 12.27 -10.00
CA GLY A 161 -13.81 13.31 -9.59
C GLY A 161 -13.65 13.40 -8.06
N PRO A 162 -13.25 12.32 -7.37
CA PRO A 162 -13.12 12.32 -5.92
C PRO A 162 -11.96 13.20 -5.44
N GLU A 163 -12.11 13.81 -4.26
CA GLU A 163 -11.04 14.54 -3.55
C GLU A 163 -10.13 13.56 -2.78
N VAL A 164 -10.64 12.37 -2.45
CA VAL A 164 -9.90 11.33 -1.71
C VAL A 164 -10.01 10.00 -2.45
N LEU A 165 -8.89 9.33 -2.64
CA LEU A 165 -8.81 8.01 -3.27
C LEU A 165 -8.28 6.97 -2.28
N LEU A 166 -9.05 5.91 -2.05
CA LEU A 166 -8.68 4.79 -1.21
C LEU A 166 -8.35 3.58 -2.09
N LEU A 167 -7.15 3.02 -1.94
CA LEU A 167 -6.63 1.93 -2.78
C LEU A 167 -6.23 0.73 -1.90
N ASP A 168 -6.79 -0.44 -2.17
CA ASP A 168 -6.46 -1.69 -1.47
C ASP A 168 -5.68 -2.62 -2.41
N GLU A 169 -4.38 -2.83 -2.16
CA GLU A 169 -3.44 -3.65 -2.93
C GLU A 169 -3.54 -3.41 -4.45
N PRO A 170 -3.42 -2.14 -4.91
CA PRO A 170 -3.76 -1.79 -6.30
C PRO A 170 -2.79 -2.33 -7.34
N SER A 171 -1.50 -2.47 -7.00
CA SER A 171 -0.45 -2.95 -7.91
C SER A 171 -0.25 -4.46 -7.85
N LEU A 172 -0.89 -5.14 -6.89
CA LEU A 172 -0.73 -6.59 -6.73
C LEU A 172 -1.12 -7.34 -8.01
N GLY A 173 -0.20 -8.17 -8.51
CA GLY A 173 -0.41 -8.98 -9.71
C GLY A 173 -0.23 -8.23 -11.04
N LEU A 174 0.21 -6.98 -11.03
CA LEU A 174 0.65 -6.28 -12.22
C LEU A 174 2.09 -6.69 -12.58
N ASP A 175 2.39 -6.75 -13.87
CA ASP A 175 3.77 -6.84 -14.33
C ASP A 175 4.54 -5.53 -14.07
N TYR A 176 5.87 -5.58 -14.12
CA TYR A 176 6.74 -4.45 -13.79
C TYR A 176 6.41 -3.18 -14.60
N THR A 177 6.17 -3.30 -15.90
CA THR A 177 5.84 -2.14 -16.76
C THR A 177 4.51 -1.52 -16.37
N SER A 178 3.51 -2.36 -16.09
CA SER A 178 2.19 -1.91 -15.62
C SER A 178 2.27 -1.27 -14.24
N GLN A 179 3.15 -1.76 -13.33
CA GLN A 179 3.38 -1.13 -12.03
C GLN A 179 3.97 0.28 -12.17
N LEU A 180 5.00 0.47 -13.02
CA LEU A 180 5.58 1.78 -13.26
C LEU A 180 4.56 2.77 -13.83
N ALA A 181 3.77 2.35 -14.82
CA ALA A 181 2.72 3.17 -15.39
C ALA A 181 1.66 3.54 -14.34
N TYR A 182 1.25 2.58 -13.51
CA TYR A 182 0.34 2.81 -12.40
C TYR A 182 0.91 3.83 -11.40
N GLN A 183 2.16 3.67 -10.96
CA GLN A 183 2.81 4.59 -10.01
C GLN A 183 2.87 6.02 -10.55
N SER A 184 3.22 6.18 -11.83
CA SER A 184 3.20 7.49 -12.49
C SER A 184 1.80 8.12 -12.44
N ARG A 185 0.74 7.34 -12.75
CA ARG A 185 -0.64 7.85 -12.72
C ARG A 185 -1.11 8.24 -11.32
N ILE A 186 -0.72 7.48 -10.29
CA ILE A 186 -1.03 7.84 -8.90
C ILE A 186 -0.33 9.15 -8.50
N ARG A 187 0.91 9.35 -8.92
CA ARG A 187 1.63 10.59 -8.63
C ARG A 187 0.99 11.78 -9.37
N ASP A 188 0.62 11.63 -10.65
CA ASP A 188 -0.08 12.66 -11.41
C ASP A 188 -1.38 13.10 -10.69
N LEU A 189 -2.18 12.15 -10.19
CA LEU A 189 -3.40 12.44 -9.44
C LEU A 189 -3.12 13.18 -8.11
N ALA A 190 -2.05 12.82 -7.41
CA ALA A 190 -1.63 13.53 -6.21
C ALA A 190 -1.20 14.97 -6.53
N ASP A 191 -0.43 15.16 -7.61
CA ASP A 191 -0.01 16.49 -8.07
C ASP A 191 -1.21 17.38 -8.48
N GLU A 192 -2.32 16.77 -8.92
CA GLU A 192 -3.61 17.43 -9.17
C GLU A 192 -4.38 17.75 -7.87
N GLY A 193 -3.89 17.34 -6.72
CA GLY A 193 -4.44 17.62 -5.40
C GLY A 193 -5.32 16.53 -4.79
N VAL A 194 -5.44 15.36 -5.43
CA VAL A 194 -6.17 14.22 -4.87
C VAL A 194 -5.40 13.64 -3.68
N ALA A 195 -6.04 13.51 -2.53
CA ALA A 195 -5.47 12.84 -1.36
C ALA A 195 -5.60 11.31 -1.54
N ILE A 196 -4.50 10.59 -1.46
CA ILE A 196 -4.47 9.15 -1.76
C ILE A 196 -4.05 8.36 -0.53
N LEU A 197 -4.85 7.39 -0.12
CA LEU A 197 -4.48 6.40 0.89
C LEU A 197 -4.32 5.05 0.21
N LEU A 198 -3.08 4.58 0.18
CA LEU A 198 -2.65 3.32 -0.44
C LEU A 198 -2.40 2.27 0.64
N ALA A 199 -3.18 1.21 0.67
CA ALA A 199 -2.91 0.04 1.51
C ALA A 199 -2.15 -1.01 0.69
N SER A 200 -0.96 -1.37 1.14
CA SER A 200 -0.10 -2.34 0.44
C SER A 200 0.73 -3.17 1.42
N ASN A 201 1.12 -4.36 0.99
CA ASN A 201 2.16 -5.17 1.63
C ASN A 201 3.47 -5.15 0.83
N GLN A 202 3.53 -4.39 -0.27
CA GLN A 202 4.71 -4.25 -1.12
C GLN A 202 5.51 -3.02 -0.69
N VAL A 203 6.64 -3.27 -0.04
CA VAL A 203 7.50 -2.22 0.53
C VAL A 203 8.05 -1.29 -0.54
N ASP A 204 8.52 -1.87 -1.65
CA ASP A 204 9.13 -1.11 -2.75
C ASP A 204 8.14 -0.10 -3.37
N GLU A 205 6.85 -0.48 -3.46
CA GLU A 205 5.79 0.42 -3.92
C GLU A 205 5.64 1.60 -2.97
N VAL A 206 5.60 1.32 -1.66
CA VAL A 206 5.39 2.35 -0.65
C VAL A 206 6.59 3.29 -0.54
N GLU A 207 7.80 2.76 -0.57
CA GLU A 207 9.03 3.58 -0.55
C GLU A 207 9.14 4.51 -1.76
N SER A 208 8.75 4.02 -2.94
CA SER A 208 8.85 4.80 -4.18
C SER A 208 7.73 5.80 -4.37
N LEU A 209 6.54 5.55 -3.78
CA LEU A 209 5.33 6.28 -4.12
C LEU A 209 4.78 7.14 -2.98
N CYS A 210 4.98 6.75 -1.71
CA CYS A 210 4.31 7.41 -0.59
C CYS A 210 5.15 8.53 0.02
N ASP A 211 4.50 9.66 0.32
CA ASP A 211 5.13 10.80 1.02
C ASP A 211 5.26 10.50 2.52
N ARG A 212 4.24 9.84 3.09
CA ARG A 212 4.25 9.34 4.47
C ARG A 212 3.63 7.96 4.51
N THR A 213 3.98 7.20 5.53
CA THR A 213 3.46 5.84 5.73
C THR A 213 3.20 5.55 7.20
N ALA A 214 2.32 4.58 7.45
CA ALA A 214 2.10 4.01 8.77
C ALA A 214 2.12 2.48 8.69
N PHE A 215 2.79 1.84 9.65
CA PHE A 215 2.76 0.40 9.81
C PHE A 215 1.56 -0.03 10.65
N LEU A 216 0.72 -0.88 10.05
CA LEU A 216 -0.42 -1.51 10.72
C LEU A 216 -0.07 -2.95 11.07
N HIS A 217 -0.04 -3.26 12.36
CA HIS A 217 0.22 -4.60 12.88
C HIS A 217 -0.88 -4.99 13.88
N ARG A 218 -1.50 -6.15 13.70
CA ARG A 218 -2.56 -6.69 14.56
C ARG A 218 -3.63 -5.66 14.91
N GLY A 219 -4.03 -4.88 13.91
CA GLY A 219 -5.08 -3.87 14.02
C GLY A 219 -4.67 -2.55 14.66
N ARG A 220 -3.39 -2.30 14.91
CA ARG A 220 -2.87 -1.07 15.51
C ARG A 220 -1.77 -0.45 14.67
N VAL A 221 -1.70 0.87 14.66
CA VAL A 221 -0.55 1.59 14.11
C VAL A 221 0.60 1.47 15.10
N VAL A 222 1.72 0.90 14.65
CA VAL A 222 2.92 0.68 15.47
C VAL A 222 4.01 1.72 15.24
N ALA A 223 4.06 2.30 14.03
CA ALA A 223 4.93 3.42 13.69
C ALA A 223 4.37 4.19 12.50
N GLY A 224 4.80 5.44 12.32
CA GLY A 224 4.47 6.27 11.16
C GLY A 224 5.49 7.40 11.00
N GLY A 225 5.63 7.88 9.77
CA GLY A 225 6.56 8.93 9.37
C GLY A 225 6.77 8.93 7.86
N THR A 226 7.76 9.69 7.35
CA THR A 226 8.23 9.50 5.99
C THR A 226 8.99 8.16 5.87
N PRO A 227 9.08 7.55 4.69
CA PRO A 227 9.91 6.36 4.50
C PRO A 227 11.33 6.55 5.03
N GLU A 228 11.97 7.68 4.74
CA GLU A 228 13.33 8.02 5.17
C GLU A 228 13.44 8.13 6.70
N ASP A 229 12.46 8.79 7.37
CA ASP A 229 12.44 8.91 8.84
C ASP A 229 12.30 7.54 9.51
N LEU A 230 11.53 6.64 8.91
CA LEU A 230 11.35 5.29 9.43
C LEU A 230 12.61 4.44 9.23
N ILE A 231 13.22 4.48 8.04
CA ILE A 231 14.44 3.73 7.72
C ILE A 231 15.61 4.22 8.58
N SER A 232 15.68 5.52 8.88
CA SER A 232 16.74 6.07 9.73
C SER A 232 16.74 5.51 11.15
N ARG A 233 15.62 4.94 11.62
CA ARG A 233 15.53 4.30 12.97
C ARG A 233 16.31 2.99 13.06
N VAL A 234 16.63 2.37 11.93
CA VAL A 234 17.47 1.16 11.81
C VAL A 234 18.86 1.48 11.24
N GLU A 235 19.29 2.76 11.34
CA GLU A 235 20.65 3.16 10.96
C GLU A 235 21.71 2.36 11.74
N GLY A 236 22.80 1.99 11.05
CA GLY A 236 23.85 1.11 11.60
C GLY A 236 23.60 -0.38 11.33
N VAL A 237 22.51 -0.74 10.67
CA VAL A 237 22.25 -2.09 10.19
C VAL A 237 22.55 -2.14 8.69
N ARG A 238 23.24 -3.20 8.24
CA ARG A 238 23.40 -3.54 6.83
C ARG A 238 22.58 -4.76 6.49
N ARG A 239 21.90 -4.70 5.37
CA ARG A 239 21.22 -5.86 4.78
C ARG A 239 22.18 -6.51 3.77
N ILE A 240 22.53 -7.77 4.01
CA ILE A 240 23.34 -8.56 3.07
C ILE A 240 22.46 -9.71 2.58
N VAL A 241 22.22 -9.76 1.27
CA VAL A 241 21.43 -10.80 0.63
C VAL A 241 22.35 -11.74 -0.13
N ALA A 242 22.34 -13.02 0.24
CA ALA A 242 23.11 -14.08 -0.41
C ALA A 242 22.18 -15.07 -1.08
N THR A 243 22.19 -15.13 -2.41
CA THR A 243 21.49 -16.17 -3.18
C THR A 243 22.34 -17.42 -3.22
N LEU A 244 21.81 -18.54 -2.76
CA LEU A 244 22.51 -19.82 -2.71
C LEU A 244 22.05 -20.75 -3.82
N ARG A 245 22.96 -21.64 -4.30
CA ARG A 245 22.62 -22.68 -5.25
C ARG A 245 21.64 -23.69 -4.66
N ASN A 246 21.87 -24.06 -3.40
CA ASN A 246 21.03 -24.97 -2.62
C ASN A 246 20.76 -24.34 -1.24
N PRO A 247 19.56 -24.54 -0.65
CA PRO A 247 19.28 -24.10 0.70
C PRO A 247 20.25 -24.74 1.72
N VAL A 248 20.62 -23.95 2.74
CA VAL A 248 21.46 -24.42 3.87
C VAL A 248 20.76 -24.12 5.18
N GLU A 249 21.08 -24.86 6.23
CA GLU A 249 20.55 -24.60 7.57
C GLU A 249 21.13 -23.30 8.15
N CYS A 250 20.27 -22.40 8.60
CA CYS A 250 20.67 -21.06 9.07
C CYS A 250 21.22 -21.04 10.51
N GLY A 251 21.08 -22.13 11.27
CA GLY A 251 21.33 -22.14 12.73
C GLY A 251 22.71 -21.66 13.15
N SER A 252 23.78 -22.03 12.42
CA SER A 252 25.16 -21.61 12.73
C SER A 252 25.52 -20.21 12.22
N MET A 253 24.69 -19.62 11.36
CA MET A 253 24.98 -18.31 10.73
C MET A 253 24.60 -17.13 11.64
N ALA A 254 23.67 -17.32 12.56
CA ALA A 254 23.35 -16.34 13.60
C ALA A 254 24.48 -16.17 14.63
N GLU A 255 25.44 -17.11 14.67
CA GLU A 255 26.60 -17.02 15.55
C GLU A 255 27.77 -16.19 14.96
N VAL A 256 27.63 -15.73 13.71
CA VAL A 256 28.63 -14.83 13.08
C VAL A 256 28.60 -13.50 13.79
N GLY A 257 29.72 -13.08 14.35
CA GLY A 257 29.80 -11.83 15.12
C GLY A 257 29.36 -10.62 14.29
N GLY A 258 28.42 -9.83 14.83
CA GLY A 258 27.81 -8.67 14.17
C GLY A 258 26.60 -9.00 13.30
N VAL A 259 26.20 -10.28 13.21
CA VAL A 259 24.90 -10.67 12.61
C VAL A 259 23.86 -10.70 13.72
N GLY A 260 22.86 -9.84 13.62
CA GLY A 260 21.75 -9.79 14.57
C GLY A 260 20.64 -10.79 14.24
N ARG A 261 20.37 -10.99 12.92
CA ARG A 261 19.31 -11.88 12.44
C ARG A 261 19.63 -12.43 11.05
N VAL A 262 19.17 -13.65 10.80
CA VAL A 262 19.21 -14.30 9.46
C VAL A 262 17.80 -14.74 9.11
N VAL A 263 17.31 -14.32 7.93
CA VAL A 263 15.97 -14.67 7.41
C VAL A 263 16.17 -15.48 6.12
N PRO A 264 15.73 -16.74 6.04
CA PRO A 264 15.71 -17.47 4.79
C PRO A 264 14.49 -17.09 3.96
N GLU A 265 14.70 -16.79 2.67
CA GLU A 265 13.63 -16.51 1.71
C GLU A 265 13.89 -17.31 0.41
N GLY A 266 13.30 -18.49 0.31
CA GLY A 266 13.51 -19.40 -0.80
C GLY A 266 14.97 -19.83 -0.94
N ARG A 267 15.71 -19.27 -1.93
CA ARG A 267 17.15 -19.51 -2.15
C ARG A 267 18.03 -18.41 -1.58
N ASP A 268 17.42 -17.35 -1.08
CA ASP A 268 18.12 -16.21 -0.52
C ASP A 268 18.23 -16.33 1.00
N LEU A 269 19.37 -15.90 1.52
CA LEU A 269 19.60 -15.66 2.92
C LEU A 269 19.79 -14.17 3.14
N ILE A 270 18.92 -13.57 3.92
CA ILE A 270 18.96 -12.15 4.27
C ILE A 270 19.58 -12.00 5.65
N PHE A 271 20.71 -11.32 5.72
CA PHE A 271 21.42 -11.05 6.96
C PHE A 271 21.22 -9.58 7.35
N HIS A 272 20.71 -9.36 8.55
CA HIS A 272 20.67 -8.06 9.19
C HIS A 272 21.89 -7.94 10.09
N CYS A 273 22.84 -7.09 9.71
CA CYS A 273 24.16 -7.02 10.35
C CYS A 273 24.47 -5.62 10.85
N GLU A 274 25.24 -5.50 11.92
CA GLU A 274 25.83 -4.24 12.32
C GLU A 274 26.77 -3.71 11.24
N GLU A 275 26.68 -2.40 10.94
CA GLU A 275 27.58 -1.77 9.98
C GLU A 275 28.98 -1.65 10.57
N ARG A 276 29.87 -2.57 10.21
CA ARG A 276 31.27 -2.61 10.63
C ARG A 276 32.20 -3.10 9.54
N PRO A 277 33.50 -2.70 9.58
CA PRO A 277 34.48 -3.24 8.65
C PRO A 277 34.56 -4.77 8.74
N GLY A 278 34.60 -5.44 7.58
CA GLY A 278 34.76 -6.90 7.48
C GLY A 278 33.47 -7.71 7.62
N ILE A 279 32.32 -7.11 7.93
CA ILE A 279 31.06 -7.87 8.13
C ILE A 279 30.68 -8.71 6.93
N VAL A 280 30.88 -8.22 5.70
CA VAL A 280 30.60 -8.98 4.47
C VAL A 280 31.47 -10.23 4.38
N ALA A 281 32.77 -10.10 4.70
CA ALA A 281 33.71 -11.23 4.68
C ALA A 281 33.34 -12.27 5.76
N ASP A 282 32.89 -11.83 6.93
CA ASP A 282 32.47 -12.73 8.01
C ASP A 282 31.20 -13.51 7.64
N VAL A 283 30.19 -12.82 7.02
CA VAL A 283 28.98 -13.46 6.50
C VAL A 283 29.30 -14.47 5.42
N VAL A 284 30.11 -14.09 4.41
CA VAL A 284 30.56 -15.01 3.34
C VAL A 284 31.27 -16.22 3.94
N GLY A 285 32.19 -15.99 4.88
CA GLY A 285 32.88 -17.07 5.59
C GLY A 285 31.95 -17.98 6.38
N GLY A 286 30.90 -17.44 6.98
CA GLY A 286 29.84 -18.20 7.66
C GLY A 286 29.09 -19.11 6.70
N ILE A 287 28.63 -18.57 5.57
CA ILE A 287 27.91 -19.33 4.53
C ILE A 287 28.76 -20.49 4.01
N VAL A 288 30.02 -20.20 3.64
CA VAL A 288 30.93 -21.23 3.09
C VAL A 288 31.23 -22.32 4.11
N ARG A 289 31.45 -21.99 5.38
CA ARG A 289 31.65 -22.98 6.46
C ARG A 289 30.43 -23.87 6.67
N SER A 290 29.22 -23.33 6.42
CA SER A 290 27.98 -24.13 6.50
C SER A 290 27.67 -24.89 5.22
N GLY A 291 28.62 -24.96 4.25
CA GLY A 291 28.46 -25.66 2.99
C GLY A 291 27.65 -24.96 1.94
N GLY A 292 27.39 -23.66 2.12
CA GLY A 292 26.64 -22.84 1.17
C GLY A 292 27.48 -22.50 -0.07
N ASP A 293 26.87 -22.65 -1.25
CA ASP A 293 27.44 -22.26 -2.56
C ASP A 293 26.75 -20.96 -3.00
N ILE A 294 27.47 -19.84 -2.89
CA ILE A 294 26.94 -18.49 -3.16
C ILE A 294 26.92 -18.27 -4.67
N VAL A 295 25.74 -17.99 -5.21
CA VAL A 295 25.52 -17.65 -6.63
C VAL A 295 25.57 -16.13 -6.82
N ASN A 296 24.99 -15.38 -5.88
CA ASN A 296 24.97 -13.92 -5.89
C ASN A 296 25.11 -13.40 -4.46
N LEU A 297 25.68 -12.20 -4.32
CA LEU A 297 25.76 -11.47 -3.05
C LEU A 297 25.51 -9.99 -3.32
N SER A 298 24.54 -9.41 -2.64
CA SER A 298 24.28 -7.97 -2.62
C SER A 298 24.39 -7.40 -1.22
N VAL A 299 24.83 -6.16 -1.13
CA VAL A 299 24.87 -5.37 0.11
C VAL A 299 23.93 -4.20 -0.10
N GLU A 300 22.85 -4.20 0.64
CA GLU A 300 21.75 -3.27 0.46
C GLU A 300 21.65 -2.34 1.68
N ARG A 301 21.00 -1.19 1.48
CA ARG A 301 20.57 -0.34 2.59
C ARG A 301 19.34 -0.96 3.23
N PRO A 302 19.11 -0.72 4.53
CA PRO A 302 17.85 -1.07 5.17
C PRO A 302 16.68 -0.47 4.40
N ASN A 303 15.57 -1.16 4.41
CA ASN A 303 14.30 -0.74 3.80
C ASN A 303 13.17 -0.74 4.85
N LEU A 304 11.96 -0.36 4.45
CA LEU A 304 10.81 -0.35 5.36
C LEU A 304 10.44 -1.74 5.91
N GLU A 305 10.79 -2.82 5.21
CA GLU A 305 10.58 -4.19 5.71
C GLU A 305 11.47 -4.46 6.93
N ASP A 306 12.73 -4.04 6.86
CA ASP A 306 13.67 -4.16 7.98
C ASP A 306 13.17 -3.41 9.22
N VAL A 307 12.63 -2.19 9.02
CA VAL A 307 12.00 -1.41 10.09
C VAL A 307 10.80 -2.14 10.69
N PHE A 308 9.94 -2.72 9.83
CA PHE A 308 8.76 -3.45 10.30
C PHE A 308 9.14 -4.67 11.11
N VAL A 309 10.13 -5.43 10.63
CA VAL A 309 10.69 -6.61 11.33
C VAL A 309 11.30 -6.23 12.67
N GLU A 310 12.05 -5.14 12.76
CA GLU A 310 12.64 -4.65 14.01
C GLU A 310 11.56 -4.29 15.04
N LEU A 311 10.49 -3.62 14.59
CA LEU A 311 9.41 -3.17 15.46
C LEU A 311 8.47 -4.29 15.93
N THR A 312 8.26 -5.32 15.11
CA THR A 312 7.20 -6.32 15.34
C THR A 312 7.73 -7.73 15.58
N GLY A 313 8.94 -8.02 15.16
CA GLY A 313 9.53 -9.36 15.13
C GLY A 313 8.96 -10.27 14.02
N GLU A 314 8.08 -9.76 13.14
CA GLU A 314 7.37 -10.51 12.10
C GLU A 314 7.70 -9.94 10.71
N ALA A 315 7.74 -10.77 9.66
CA ALA A 315 7.91 -10.31 8.28
C ALA A 315 6.60 -9.72 7.74
N LEU A 316 6.72 -8.82 6.72
CA LEU A 316 5.56 -8.25 6.02
C LEU A 316 4.90 -9.26 5.08
N ARG A 317 5.68 -10.19 4.53
CA ARG A 317 5.20 -11.25 3.62
C ARG A 317 4.92 -12.50 4.42
N ASP A 318 3.79 -13.17 4.11
CA ASP A 318 3.54 -14.50 4.63
C ASP A 318 4.59 -15.46 4.02
N GLU A 319 5.22 -16.29 4.85
CA GLU A 319 6.04 -17.40 4.36
C GLU A 319 5.13 -18.32 3.52
N VAL A 320 5.49 -18.51 2.25
CA VAL A 320 4.77 -19.38 1.30
C VAL A 320 5.17 -20.82 1.53
#